data_5aa449ae02c8a0ed96e3d618060e1a45
#
_entry.id   5aa449ae02c8a0ed96e3d618060e1a45
#
_cell.length_a   1.000
_cell.length_b   1.000
_cell.length_c   1.000
_cell.angle_alpha   90.00
_cell.angle_beta   90.00
_cell.angle_gamma   90.00
#
_symmetry.space_group_name_H-M   'P 1'
#
loop_
_entity.id
_entity.type
_entity.pdbx_description
1 polymer ?
#
loop_
_entity_poly.entity_id
_entity_poly.type
_entity_poly.pdbx_seq_one_letter_code
_entity_poly.pdbx_strand_id
1 'polypeptide(L)'
;MKRREFIKSVAAGVGGLSVAGTRALGAAAADKPLRVALIGCGDRGCHALLPNIVTSGMAEVVAFVDPDGRAVARARGCFKKYRPEANAEAVAAFADYRDFYKQMAGGVDAVFIATPNHQHGLPAVLAFRNGIHAYVEKPMAYTVEEGRRMLAEARAGRVVTQMGQHGHSNEGARRLCEYVWAGAVGQVTEVYCWTDRVNAREQPLAQDSACPKDLDWDTWIGPAAWRGFNRGLHPVGWYSWRGFGSATIGNMGNHIIDPVFWALKLGSPESVQLADFRSGAEGSWGLRDHIVWKFPKRGDLAPVEMHWYDGLKGDLHWDDSTWTPGTYKYIVKKEHQNLPPKVVEIEKKYGVDLGRCAAILIGEKGILCISVFGESLRFVPDSLRSAVPPPPKTIPRIRGSHQVDFMRACLGGSAACANFDYSQPLNEIVLLGVAAIEEGSGKRLDWDGKTGRFTHDAAANKFLSRPNREGWGLS
;
A
#
# COMPACT_ATOMS: atom_id res chain seq x y z
N MET A 1 -19.66 -43.83 -14.70
CA MET A 1 -19.78 -42.46 -15.21
C MET A 1 -18.45 -42.06 -15.83
N LYS A 2 -18.44 -41.73 -17.12
CA LYS A 2 -17.19 -41.51 -17.88
C LYS A 2 -16.68 -40.08 -17.67
N ARG A 3 -15.38 -39.95 -17.51
CA ARG A 3 -14.59 -38.73 -17.22
C ARG A 3 -14.90 -37.50 -18.09
N ARG A 4 -15.71 -37.65 -19.14
CA ARG A 4 -16.12 -36.57 -20.06
C ARG A 4 -17.39 -35.79 -19.62
N GLU A 5 -18.17 -36.31 -18.69
CA GLU A 5 -19.37 -35.59 -18.23
C GLU A 5 -19.11 -34.68 -17.03
N PHE A 6 -18.03 -34.95 -16.26
CA PHE A 6 -17.62 -34.12 -15.15
C PHE A 6 -17.02 -32.75 -15.59
N ILE A 7 -16.49 -32.69 -16.81
CA ILE A 7 -15.89 -31.44 -17.35
C ILE A 7 -16.98 -30.46 -17.88
N LYS A 8 -18.18 -30.95 -18.17
CA LYS A 8 -19.30 -30.11 -18.65
C LYS A 8 -20.13 -29.45 -17.55
N SER A 9 -20.06 -29.96 -16.33
CA SER A 9 -20.85 -29.40 -15.20
C SER A 9 -20.10 -28.33 -14.38
N VAL A 10 -18.78 -28.13 -14.60
CA VAL A 10 -18.00 -27.07 -13.94
C VAL A 10 -18.00 -25.75 -14.76
N ALA A 11 -18.45 -25.79 -16.01
CA ALA A 11 -18.48 -24.62 -16.89
C ALA A 11 -19.79 -23.79 -16.83
N ALA A 12 -20.75 -24.17 -15.97
CA ALA A 12 -22.08 -23.55 -15.94
C ALA A 12 -22.39 -22.78 -14.64
N GLY A 13 -21.39 -22.43 -13.82
CA GLY A 13 -21.58 -21.79 -12.50
C GLY A 13 -20.88 -20.45 -12.30
N VAL A 14 -20.28 -19.86 -13.34
CA VAL A 14 -19.80 -18.49 -13.29
C VAL A 14 -20.73 -17.63 -14.13
N GLY A 15 -21.80 -17.18 -13.46
CA GLY A 15 -22.76 -16.24 -14.02
C GLY A 15 -22.08 -14.98 -14.51
N GLY A 16 -22.26 -14.70 -15.78
CA GLY A 16 -21.65 -13.65 -16.54
C GLY A 16 -21.90 -12.25 -15.96
N LEU A 17 -20.83 -11.59 -15.62
CA LEU A 17 -20.70 -10.17 -15.86
C LEU A 17 -20.06 -10.05 -17.25
N SER A 18 -20.92 -9.87 -18.25
CA SER A 18 -20.53 -9.50 -19.58
C SER A 18 -19.78 -8.18 -19.50
N VAL A 19 -18.45 -8.25 -19.63
CA VAL A 19 -17.62 -7.10 -19.99
C VAL A 19 -17.97 -6.75 -21.44
N ALA A 20 -19.06 -5.98 -21.61
CA ALA A 20 -19.37 -5.37 -22.88
C ALA A 20 -18.36 -4.25 -23.13
N GLY A 21 -17.48 -4.47 -24.11
CA GLY A 21 -16.83 -3.40 -24.85
C GLY A 21 -15.57 -2.79 -24.23
N THR A 22 -14.58 -3.57 -23.85
CA THR A 22 -13.22 -3.13 -24.09
C THR A 22 -12.98 -3.21 -25.60
N ARG A 23 -13.02 -2.08 -26.31
CA ARG A 23 -12.26 -1.97 -27.54
C ARG A 23 -10.85 -2.45 -27.19
N ALA A 24 -10.48 -3.60 -27.74
CA ALA A 24 -9.09 -3.95 -27.89
C ALA A 24 -8.48 -2.78 -28.67
N LEU A 25 -7.79 -1.90 -27.96
CA LEU A 25 -6.77 -1.06 -28.55
C LEU A 25 -5.75 -2.09 -29.05
N GLY A 26 -5.74 -2.26 -30.38
CA GLY A 26 -4.99 -3.28 -31.04
C GLY A 26 -3.54 -3.27 -30.60
N ALA A 27 -2.95 -4.44 -30.54
CA ALA A 27 -1.52 -4.64 -30.40
C ALA A 27 -0.79 -4.06 -31.62
N ALA A 28 -0.75 -2.75 -31.73
CA ALA A 28 0.01 -1.97 -32.70
C ALA A 28 0.23 -0.61 -32.08
N ALA A 29 1.34 -0.46 -31.44
CA ALA A 29 2.09 0.78 -31.22
C ALA A 29 2.89 0.75 -29.92
N ALA A 30 3.76 -0.23 -29.78
CA ALA A 30 4.85 -0.16 -28.82
C ALA A 30 6.07 0.61 -29.35
N ASP A 31 5.91 1.44 -30.40
CA ASP A 31 7.03 2.16 -31.01
C ASP A 31 7.41 3.47 -30.29
N LYS A 32 6.60 3.91 -29.34
CA LYS A 32 6.93 5.15 -28.59
C LYS A 32 6.90 4.89 -27.09
N PRO A 33 7.91 5.35 -26.35
CA PRO A 33 7.91 5.28 -24.90
C PRO A 33 6.75 6.10 -24.32
N LEU A 34 6.22 5.68 -23.16
CA LEU A 34 5.24 6.44 -22.40
C LEU A 34 5.84 7.77 -21.92
N ARG A 35 5.14 8.86 -22.14
CA ARG A 35 5.49 10.16 -21.55
C ARG A 35 5.00 10.16 -20.10
N VAL A 36 5.92 10.18 -19.16
CA VAL A 36 5.58 10.05 -17.74
C VAL A 36 6.01 11.25 -16.92
N ALA A 37 5.21 11.59 -15.90
CA ALA A 37 5.61 12.56 -14.88
C ALA A 37 5.78 11.89 -13.52
N LEU A 38 6.76 12.37 -12.75
CA LEU A 38 6.98 11.99 -11.36
C LEU A 38 6.42 13.09 -10.45
N ILE A 39 5.39 12.77 -9.67
CA ILE A 39 4.77 13.66 -8.68
C ILE A 39 5.21 13.21 -7.28
N GLY A 40 5.99 14.04 -6.60
CA GLY A 40 6.72 13.70 -5.39
C GLY A 40 8.15 13.23 -5.70
N CYS A 41 9.10 14.17 -5.62
CA CYS A 41 10.52 14.00 -5.89
C CYS A 41 11.35 13.74 -4.62
N GLY A 42 10.71 13.21 -3.57
CA GLY A 42 11.35 12.78 -2.34
C GLY A 42 12.17 11.51 -2.52
N ASP A 43 12.55 10.91 -1.40
CA ASP A 43 13.38 9.69 -1.38
C ASP A 43 12.75 8.54 -2.18
N ARG A 44 11.45 8.28 -1.97
CA ARG A 44 10.73 7.19 -2.66
C ARG A 44 10.66 7.43 -4.16
N GLY A 45 10.34 8.65 -4.59
CA GLY A 45 10.30 9.02 -6.00
C GLY A 45 11.66 8.87 -6.68
N CYS A 46 12.70 9.46 -6.09
CA CYS A 46 14.05 9.50 -6.67
C CYS A 46 14.79 8.16 -6.64
N HIS A 47 14.70 7.42 -5.53
CA HIS A 47 15.58 6.25 -5.33
C HIS A 47 14.89 4.91 -5.57
N ALA A 48 13.55 4.85 -5.56
CA ALA A 48 12.82 3.62 -5.81
C ALA A 48 12.01 3.62 -7.11
N LEU A 49 11.37 4.73 -7.50
CA LEU A 49 10.56 4.77 -8.71
C LEU A 49 11.37 5.19 -9.94
N LEU A 50 12.03 6.34 -9.87
CA LEU A 50 12.75 6.93 -11.02
C LEU A 50 13.76 5.99 -11.68
N PRO A 51 14.59 5.23 -10.94
CA PRO A 51 15.50 4.27 -11.56
C PRO A 51 14.78 3.22 -12.41
N ASN A 52 13.70 2.62 -11.89
CA ASN A 52 12.93 1.61 -12.61
C ASN A 52 12.22 2.19 -13.85
N ILE A 53 11.75 3.44 -13.77
CA ILE A 53 11.13 4.14 -14.91
C ILE A 53 12.17 4.34 -16.01
N VAL A 54 13.29 4.96 -15.64
CA VAL A 54 14.32 5.42 -16.59
C VAL A 54 15.08 4.26 -17.26
N THR A 55 15.38 3.20 -16.50
CA THR A 55 16.12 2.04 -17.02
C THR A 55 15.26 1.02 -17.75
N SER A 56 13.91 1.17 -17.70
CA SER A 56 12.99 0.26 -18.36
C SER A 56 13.06 0.28 -19.89
N GLY A 57 13.46 1.41 -20.48
CA GLY A 57 13.34 1.68 -21.90
C GLY A 57 11.91 1.89 -22.40
N MET A 58 10.91 1.86 -21.48
CA MET A 58 9.47 1.92 -21.81
C MET A 58 8.87 3.31 -21.60
N ALA A 59 9.59 4.23 -20.95
CA ALA A 59 9.09 5.54 -20.58
C ALA A 59 10.14 6.64 -20.77
N GLU A 60 9.64 7.83 -21.09
CA GLU A 60 10.36 9.09 -21.11
C GLU A 60 9.81 10.00 -20.01
N VAL A 61 10.68 10.51 -19.13
CA VAL A 61 10.28 11.43 -18.07
C VAL A 61 10.16 12.83 -18.64
N VAL A 62 8.95 13.37 -18.65
CA VAL A 62 8.64 14.70 -19.23
C VAL A 62 8.43 15.79 -18.17
N ALA A 63 8.16 15.42 -16.91
CA ALA A 63 8.01 16.39 -15.83
C ALA A 63 8.38 15.82 -14.46
N PHE A 64 8.92 16.69 -13.60
CA PHE A 64 9.06 16.53 -12.17
C PHE A 64 8.13 17.50 -11.44
N VAL A 65 7.37 17.03 -10.48
CA VAL A 65 6.40 17.85 -9.74
C VAL A 65 6.63 17.68 -8.24
N ASP A 66 7.09 18.73 -7.57
CA ASP A 66 7.30 18.74 -6.12
C ASP A 66 7.32 20.20 -5.62
N PRO A 67 6.61 20.52 -4.52
CA PRO A 67 6.62 21.87 -3.93
C PRO A 67 7.98 22.28 -3.33
N ASP A 68 8.91 21.34 -3.14
CA ASP A 68 10.29 21.61 -2.72
C ASP A 68 11.22 21.63 -3.93
N GLY A 69 11.70 22.80 -4.35
CA GLY A 69 12.65 22.97 -5.45
C GLY A 69 13.93 22.16 -5.28
N ARG A 70 14.36 21.90 -4.03
CA ARG A 70 15.52 21.05 -3.72
C ARG A 70 15.24 19.58 -4.03
N ALA A 71 13.99 19.13 -3.88
CA ALA A 71 13.58 17.77 -4.25
C ALA A 71 13.59 17.61 -5.79
N VAL A 72 13.13 18.63 -6.52
CA VAL A 72 13.23 18.65 -8.00
C VAL A 72 14.69 18.60 -8.47
N ALA A 73 15.57 19.41 -7.86
CA ALA A 73 17.01 19.39 -8.18
C ALA A 73 17.62 17.99 -7.92
N ARG A 74 17.26 17.34 -6.83
CA ARG A 74 17.66 15.96 -6.53
C ARG A 74 17.15 14.98 -7.58
N ALA A 75 15.89 15.10 -8.02
CA ALA A 75 15.32 14.25 -9.06
C ALA A 75 16.07 14.38 -10.39
N ARG A 76 16.45 15.60 -10.78
CA ARG A 76 17.31 15.85 -11.95
C ARG A 76 18.67 15.18 -11.81
N GLY A 77 19.29 15.26 -10.63
CA GLY A 77 20.56 14.58 -10.34
C GLY A 77 20.43 13.06 -10.44
N CYS A 78 19.36 12.47 -9.87
CA CYS A 78 19.07 11.05 -9.99
C CYS A 78 18.79 10.64 -11.44
N PHE A 79 18.02 11.42 -12.18
CA PHE A 79 17.72 11.18 -13.59
C PHE A 79 19.02 11.15 -14.42
N LYS A 80 19.89 12.15 -14.28
CA LYS A 80 21.19 12.22 -14.96
C LYS A 80 22.11 11.04 -14.62
N LYS A 81 22.04 10.52 -13.40
CA LYS A 81 22.82 9.33 -13.01
C LYS A 81 22.47 8.09 -13.86
N TYR A 82 21.20 7.92 -14.24
CA TYR A 82 20.71 6.75 -15.00
C TYR A 82 20.59 7.03 -16.52
N ARG A 83 20.60 8.29 -16.92
CA ARG A 83 20.56 8.75 -18.31
C ARG A 83 21.56 9.91 -18.50
N PRO A 84 22.86 9.62 -18.43
CA PRO A 84 23.90 10.66 -18.47
C PRO A 84 23.91 11.48 -19.76
N GLU A 85 23.43 10.91 -20.86
CA GLU A 85 23.28 11.53 -22.16
C GLU A 85 22.07 12.49 -22.26
N ALA A 86 21.08 12.35 -21.37
CA ALA A 86 19.86 13.15 -21.43
C ALA A 86 20.04 14.53 -20.79
N ASN A 87 19.39 15.54 -21.37
CA ASN A 87 19.34 16.87 -20.78
C ASN A 87 18.30 16.92 -19.64
N ALA A 88 18.74 16.71 -18.40
CA ALA A 88 17.87 16.74 -17.23
C ALA A 88 17.20 18.11 -17.00
N GLU A 89 17.80 19.20 -17.47
CA GLU A 89 17.25 20.55 -17.34
C GLU A 89 16.09 20.81 -18.33
N ALA A 90 16.03 20.06 -19.42
CA ALA A 90 14.91 20.12 -20.36
C ALA A 90 13.62 19.44 -19.81
N VAL A 91 13.71 18.61 -18.76
CA VAL A 91 12.54 18.03 -18.10
C VAL A 91 11.78 19.14 -17.37
N ALA A 92 10.49 19.32 -17.69
CA ALA A 92 9.67 20.36 -17.09
C ALA A 92 9.59 20.21 -15.55
N ALA A 93 9.43 21.32 -14.84
CA ALA A 93 9.30 21.28 -13.38
C ALA A 93 8.11 22.12 -12.92
N PHE A 94 7.36 21.61 -11.94
CA PHE A 94 6.20 22.29 -11.36
C PHE A 94 6.25 22.15 -9.82
N ALA A 95 5.87 23.19 -9.12
CA ALA A 95 5.68 23.12 -7.67
C ALA A 95 4.32 22.49 -7.33
N ASP A 96 3.29 22.84 -8.08
CA ASP A 96 1.91 22.39 -7.87
C ASP A 96 1.44 21.46 -8.99
N TYR A 97 0.97 20.26 -8.61
CA TYR A 97 0.43 19.30 -9.57
C TYR A 97 -0.87 19.78 -10.24
N ARG A 98 -1.61 20.73 -9.64
CA ARG A 98 -2.80 21.32 -10.25
C ARG A 98 -2.41 22.15 -11.48
N ASP A 99 -1.32 22.89 -11.38
CA ASP A 99 -0.80 23.68 -12.52
C ASP A 99 -0.13 22.78 -13.55
N PHE A 100 0.56 21.73 -13.11
CA PHE A 100 1.08 20.69 -14.01
C PHE A 100 -0.03 20.10 -14.88
N TYR A 101 -1.17 19.68 -14.31
CA TYR A 101 -2.27 19.12 -15.10
C TYR A 101 -2.91 20.15 -16.04
N LYS A 102 -3.07 21.38 -15.61
CA LYS A 102 -3.59 22.45 -16.48
C LYS A 102 -2.71 22.68 -17.72
N GLN A 103 -1.39 22.58 -17.57
CA GLN A 103 -0.45 22.96 -18.63
C GLN A 103 0.01 21.76 -19.46
N MET A 104 0.09 20.57 -18.92
CA MET A 104 0.74 19.41 -19.54
C MET A 104 -0.12 18.17 -19.70
N ALA A 105 -1.39 18.13 -19.26
CA ALA A 105 -2.20 16.91 -19.33
C ALA A 105 -2.23 16.26 -20.72
N GLY A 106 -2.33 17.04 -21.79
CA GLY A 106 -2.29 16.54 -23.16
C GLY A 106 -0.93 15.98 -23.63
N GLY A 107 0.12 16.19 -22.85
CA GLY A 107 1.48 15.77 -23.12
C GLY A 107 1.98 14.60 -22.24
N VAL A 108 1.09 13.98 -21.43
CA VAL A 108 1.46 12.96 -20.45
C VAL A 108 0.55 11.74 -20.59
N ASP A 109 1.12 10.55 -20.61
CA ASP A 109 0.38 9.29 -20.74
C ASP A 109 0.17 8.62 -19.39
N ALA A 110 1.15 8.77 -18.45
CA ALA A 110 1.05 8.20 -17.12
C ALA A 110 1.77 9.06 -16.06
N VAL A 111 1.32 8.97 -14.82
CA VAL A 111 1.98 9.59 -13.66
C VAL A 111 2.40 8.56 -12.63
N PHE A 112 3.52 8.82 -11.97
CA PHE A 112 3.98 8.10 -10.78
C PHE A 112 3.87 9.03 -9.58
N ILE A 113 2.98 8.70 -8.63
CA ILE A 113 2.66 9.54 -7.48
C ILE A 113 3.36 8.96 -6.24
N ALA A 114 4.29 9.72 -5.67
CA ALA A 114 5.09 9.38 -4.50
C ALA A 114 5.12 10.54 -3.47
N THR A 115 4.03 11.27 -3.38
CA THR A 115 3.80 12.34 -2.40
C THR A 115 3.67 11.77 -0.98
N PRO A 116 3.62 12.59 0.08
CA PRO A 116 3.13 12.13 1.39
C PRO A 116 1.71 11.57 1.33
N ASN A 117 1.36 10.63 2.23
CA ASN A 117 0.11 9.87 2.19
C ASN A 117 -1.14 10.74 2.04
N HIS A 118 -1.18 11.88 2.72
CA HIS A 118 -2.31 12.80 2.70
C HIS A 118 -2.56 13.47 1.33
N GLN A 119 -1.63 13.33 0.40
CA GLN A 119 -1.69 13.91 -0.93
C GLN A 119 -1.68 12.86 -2.07
N HIS A 120 -2.08 11.62 -1.83
CA HIS A 120 -2.19 10.62 -2.89
C HIS A 120 -3.46 10.80 -3.73
N GLY A 121 -4.57 11.16 -3.10
CA GLY A 121 -5.89 11.15 -3.73
C GLY A 121 -6.09 12.20 -4.80
N LEU A 122 -5.85 13.49 -4.49
CA LEU A 122 -6.16 14.58 -5.43
C LEU A 122 -5.36 14.50 -6.74
N PRO A 123 -4.02 14.32 -6.74
CA PRO A 123 -3.27 14.18 -7.99
C PRO A 123 -3.69 12.94 -8.78
N ALA A 124 -4.08 11.84 -8.15
CA ALA A 124 -4.58 10.66 -8.85
C ALA A 124 -5.93 10.92 -9.50
N VAL A 125 -6.88 11.54 -8.79
CA VAL A 125 -8.21 11.89 -9.35
C VAL A 125 -8.07 12.86 -10.54
N LEU A 126 -7.18 13.85 -10.42
CA LEU A 126 -6.91 14.77 -11.55
C LEU A 126 -6.30 14.03 -12.75
N ALA A 127 -5.41 13.06 -12.53
CA ALA A 127 -4.92 12.21 -13.61
C ALA A 127 -6.07 11.46 -14.29
N PHE A 128 -6.93 10.79 -13.53
CA PHE A 128 -8.03 9.99 -14.06
C PHE A 128 -9.04 10.80 -14.89
N ARG A 129 -9.37 11.99 -14.42
CA ARG A 129 -10.27 12.92 -15.13
C ARG A 129 -9.67 13.45 -16.45
N ASN A 130 -8.33 13.42 -16.55
CA ASN A 130 -7.62 13.76 -17.79
C ASN A 130 -7.28 12.53 -18.65
N GLY A 131 -7.77 11.34 -18.32
CA GLY A 131 -7.49 10.11 -19.06
C GLY A 131 -6.04 9.61 -18.89
N ILE A 132 -5.31 10.08 -17.88
CA ILE A 132 -3.91 9.76 -17.60
C ILE A 132 -3.84 8.55 -16.64
N HIS A 133 -3.03 7.55 -16.99
CA HIS A 133 -2.76 6.39 -16.16
C HIS A 133 -2.00 6.77 -14.89
N ALA A 134 -2.21 6.04 -13.77
CA ALA A 134 -1.50 6.36 -12.54
C ALA A 134 -0.99 5.16 -11.75
N TYR A 135 0.28 5.23 -11.39
CA TYR A 135 0.89 4.46 -10.32
C TYR A 135 0.88 5.31 -9.05
N VAL A 136 0.27 4.83 -7.98
CA VAL A 136 0.16 5.56 -6.72
C VAL A 136 0.85 4.78 -5.61
N GLU A 137 1.80 5.40 -4.92
CA GLU A 137 2.45 4.77 -3.77
C GLU A 137 1.44 4.40 -2.68
N LYS A 138 1.82 3.41 -1.87
CA LYS A 138 1.00 2.94 -0.75
C LYS A 138 1.13 3.88 0.49
N PRO A 139 0.07 4.00 1.29
CA PRO A 139 -1.29 3.52 1.06
C PRO A 139 -1.93 4.26 -0.11
N MET A 140 -2.79 3.57 -0.87
CA MET A 140 -3.41 4.15 -2.07
C MET A 140 -4.11 5.49 -1.81
N ALA A 141 -4.74 5.61 -0.65
CA ALA A 141 -5.51 6.75 -0.21
C ALA A 141 -5.27 7.04 1.28
N TYR A 142 -5.61 8.24 1.71
CA TYR A 142 -5.51 8.64 3.12
C TYR A 142 -6.73 8.23 3.94
N THR A 143 -7.92 8.21 3.34
CA THR A 143 -9.18 7.81 3.99
C THR A 143 -9.93 6.77 3.16
N VAL A 144 -10.89 6.08 3.80
CA VAL A 144 -11.74 5.08 3.13
C VAL A 144 -12.54 5.71 1.99
N GLU A 145 -13.17 6.86 2.23
CA GLU A 145 -13.97 7.55 1.21
C GLU A 145 -13.10 8.03 0.03
N GLU A 146 -11.89 8.53 0.32
CA GLU A 146 -10.93 8.90 -0.72
C GLU A 146 -10.56 7.70 -1.60
N GLY A 147 -10.25 6.54 -1.02
CA GLY A 147 -9.91 5.33 -1.77
C GLY A 147 -11.06 4.83 -2.66
N ARG A 148 -12.28 4.82 -2.14
CA ARG A 148 -13.49 4.49 -2.92
C ARG A 148 -13.73 5.46 -4.05
N ARG A 149 -13.52 6.77 -3.82
CA ARG A 149 -13.63 7.80 -4.85
C ARG A 149 -12.57 7.61 -5.94
N MET A 150 -11.32 7.36 -5.56
CA MET A 150 -10.23 7.11 -6.52
C MET A 150 -10.54 5.92 -7.43
N LEU A 151 -11.06 4.81 -6.89
CA LEU A 151 -11.47 3.66 -7.70
C LEU A 151 -12.61 4.03 -8.67
N ALA A 152 -13.61 4.77 -8.21
CA ALA A 152 -14.74 5.19 -9.04
C ALA A 152 -14.28 6.09 -10.21
N GLU A 153 -13.42 7.07 -9.94
CA GLU A 153 -12.85 7.98 -10.94
C GLU A 153 -11.94 7.23 -11.94
N ALA A 154 -11.12 6.27 -11.46
CA ALA A 154 -10.29 5.46 -12.34
C ALA A 154 -11.12 4.61 -13.32
N ARG A 155 -12.22 4.02 -12.83
CA ARG A 155 -13.16 3.27 -13.67
C ARG A 155 -13.87 4.17 -14.68
N ALA A 156 -14.31 5.35 -14.27
CA ALA A 156 -14.94 6.34 -15.15
C ALA A 156 -13.98 6.81 -16.25
N GLY A 157 -12.74 7.10 -15.89
CA GLY A 157 -11.66 7.49 -16.81
C GLY A 157 -11.13 6.34 -17.67
N ARG A 158 -11.48 5.09 -17.38
CA ARG A 158 -10.99 3.87 -18.07
C ARG A 158 -9.46 3.81 -18.15
N VAL A 159 -8.81 4.23 -17.10
CA VAL A 159 -7.35 4.33 -17.03
C VAL A 159 -6.72 3.11 -16.38
N VAL A 160 -5.46 2.85 -16.72
CA VAL A 160 -4.65 1.83 -16.02
C VAL A 160 -4.18 2.40 -14.69
N THR A 161 -4.29 1.58 -13.65
CA THR A 161 -3.89 1.94 -12.29
C THR A 161 -3.00 0.88 -11.68
N GLN A 162 -2.14 1.28 -10.72
CA GLN A 162 -1.42 0.36 -9.84
C GLN A 162 -1.09 1.03 -8.52
N MET A 163 -1.28 0.33 -7.40
CA MET A 163 -0.77 0.75 -6.09
C MET A 163 0.65 0.24 -5.87
N GLY A 164 1.45 0.99 -5.10
CA GLY A 164 2.88 0.75 -4.88
C GLY A 164 3.24 -0.36 -3.87
N GLN A 165 2.37 -1.34 -3.61
CA GLN A 165 2.72 -2.53 -2.81
C GLN A 165 3.56 -3.53 -3.62
N HIS A 166 4.81 -3.18 -3.88
CA HIS A 166 5.70 -3.91 -4.79
C HIS A 166 5.89 -5.40 -4.45
N GLY A 167 5.69 -5.80 -3.19
CA GLY A 167 5.72 -7.18 -2.74
C GLY A 167 4.71 -8.08 -3.46
N HIS A 168 3.60 -7.50 -3.95
CA HIS A 168 2.62 -8.21 -4.77
C HIS A 168 3.22 -8.82 -6.05
N SER A 169 4.34 -8.30 -6.53
CA SER A 169 5.06 -8.85 -7.69
C SER A 169 5.99 -10.02 -7.36
N ASN A 170 6.26 -10.32 -6.08
CA ASN A 170 7.24 -11.29 -5.65
C ASN A 170 6.76 -12.74 -5.75
N GLU A 171 7.71 -13.67 -5.87
CA GLU A 171 7.44 -15.11 -6.03
C GLU A 171 6.79 -15.71 -4.77
N GLY A 172 7.24 -15.34 -3.57
CA GLY A 172 6.72 -15.92 -2.33
C GLY A 172 5.25 -15.61 -2.09
N ALA A 173 4.76 -14.40 -2.46
CA ALA A 173 3.34 -14.07 -2.38
C ALA A 173 2.49 -14.99 -3.28
N ARG A 174 2.96 -15.25 -4.52
CA ARG A 174 2.30 -16.17 -5.45
C ARG A 174 2.33 -17.61 -4.95
N ARG A 175 3.48 -18.03 -4.42
CA ARG A 175 3.61 -19.38 -3.83
C ARG A 175 2.71 -19.56 -2.62
N LEU A 176 2.56 -18.53 -1.77
CA LEU A 176 1.62 -18.58 -0.65
C LEU A 176 0.20 -18.87 -1.15
N CYS A 177 -0.27 -18.12 -2.15
CA CYS A 177 -1.57 -18.34 -2.76
C CYS A 177 -1.73 -19.76 -3.30
N GLU A 178 -0.75 -20.23 -4.09
CA GLU A 178 -0.78 -21.55 -4.72
C GLU A 178 -0.80 -22.67 -3.68
N TYR A 179 -0.03 -22.58 -2.59
CA TYR A 179 -0.07 -23.55 -1.49
C TYR A 179 -1.38 -23.53 -0.72
N VAL A 180 -1.91 -22.34 -0.39
CA VAL A 180 -3.19 -22.21 0.30
C VAL A 180 -4.33 -22.79 -0.56
N TRP A 181 -4.38 -22.46 -1.85
CA TRP A 181 -5.41 -22.94 -2.77
C TRP A 181 -5.31 -24.45 -3.06
N ALA A 182 -4.11 -25.03 -2.93
CA ALA A 182 -3.92 -26.47 -2.99
C ALA A 182 -4.25 -27.20 -1.67
N GLY A 183 -4.68 -26.47 -0.63
CA GLY A 183 -5.05 -27.06 0.67
C GLY A 183 -3.87 -27.50 1.52
N ALA A 184 -2.68 -26.95 1.31
CA ALA A 184 -1.44 -27.34 1.98
C ALA A 184 -1.51 -27.36 3.51
N VAL A 185 -2.27 -26.41 4.10
CA VAL A 185 -2.45 -26.29 5.55
C VAL A 185 -3.90 -26.50 6.02
N GLY A 186 -4.81 -26.93 5.12
CA GLY A 186 -6.24 -27.05 5.40
C GLY A 186 -6.92 -25.68 5.53
N GLN A 187 -8.03 -25.62 6.26
CA GLN A 187 -8.73 -24.36 6.51
C GLN A 187 -7.89 -23.46 7.41
N VAL A 188 -7.74 -22.18 7.00
CA VAL A 188 -7.08 -21.14 7.81
C VAL A 188 -8.14 -20.35 8.53
N THR A 189 -8.05 -20.27 9.85
CA THR A 189 -9.02 -19.55 10.71
C THR A 189 -8.40 -18.38 11.46
N GLU A 190 -7.09 -18.38 11.65
CA GLU A 190 -6.36 -17.31 12.34
C GLU A 190 -5.17 -16.84 11.52
N VAL A 191 -4.95 -15.53 11.54
CA VAL A 191 -3.79 -14.88 10.92
C VAL A 191 -3.19 -13.88 11.87
N TYR A 192 -1.88 -13.86 11.97
CA TYR A 192 -1.14 -12.86 12.73
C TYR A 192 -0.16 -12.15 11.81
N CYS A 193 -0.30 -10.83 11.70
CA CYS A 193 0.57 -9.92 10.97
C CYS A 193 1.31 -9.03 11.96
N TRP A 194 2.59 -8.74 11.74
CA TRP A 194 3.33 -7.86 12.65
C TRP A 194 4.49 -7.13 11.99
N THR A 195 4.91 -6.04 12.65
CA THR A 195 6.13 -5.31 12.33
C THR A 195 6.69 -4.65 13.61
N ASP A 196 8.00 -4.48 13.66
CA ASP A 196 8.71 -3.75 14.71
C ASP A 196 8.76 -2.24 14.46
N ARG A 197 8.20 -1.78 13.34
CA ARG A 197 8.22 -0.36 13.00
C ARG A 197 7.30 0.46 13.88
N VAL A 198 7.70 1.72 14.09
CA VAL A 198 6.93 2.74 14.82
C VAL A 198 6.87 4.01 13.98
N ASN A 199 5.67 4.39 13.57
CA ASN A 199 5.41 5.66 12.91
C ASN A 199 4.69 6.60 13.89
N ALA A 200 5.32 6.89 15.01
CA ALA A 200 4.79 7.70 16.11
C ALA A 200 5.91 8.48 16.80
N ARG A 201 5.55 9.37 17.72
CA ARG A 201 6.47 10.12 18.57
C ARG A 201 5.99 10.11 20.02
N GLU A 202 6.93 10.06 20.99
CA GLU A 202 6.66 10.22 22.43
C GLU A 202 6.61 11.69 22.83
N GLN A 203 7.28 12.55 22.07
CA GLN A 203 7.29 13.99 22.32
C GLN A 203 6.39 14.70 21.32
N PRO A 204 5.70 15.76 21.73
CA PRO A 204 4.88 16.55 20.83
C PRO A 204 5.73 17.23 19.75
N LEU A 205 5.07 17.62 18.68
CA LEU A 205 5.73 18.35 17.61
C LEU A 205 6.28 19.67 18.17
N ALA A 206 7.54 19.95 17.91
CA ALA A 206 8.20 21.19 18.32
C ALA A 206 7.46 22.42 17.78
N GLN A 207 7.84 23.61 18.24
CA GLN A 207 7.30 24.85 17.69
C GLN A 207 7.60 24.99 16.21
N ASP A 208 6.69 25.66 15.49
CA ASP A 208 6.85 25.96 14.08
C ASP A 208 8.12 26.82 13.86
N SER A 209 8.73 26.64 12.70
CA SER A 209 9.99 27.30 12.32
C SER A 209 9.85 28.04 10.99
N ALA A 210 10.87 28.85 10.64
CA ALA A 210 10.87 29.52 9.35
C ALA A 210 10.87 28.51 8.20
N CYS A 211 9.92 28.69 7.27
CA CYS A 211 9.84 27.87 6.07
C CYS A 211 11.05 28.15 5.15
N PRO A 212 11.70 27.12 4.59
CA PRO A 212 12.71 27.29 3.56
C PRO A 212 12.16 28.05 2.35
N LYS A 213 12.98 28.93 1.75
CA LYS A 213 12.56 29.76 0.61
C LYS A 213 12.19 28.95 -0.64
N ASP A 214 12.80 27.77 -0.79
CA ASP A 214 12.61 26.88 -1.95
C ASP A 214 11.42 25.91 -1.77
N LEU A 215 10.64 26.05 -0.68
CA LEU A 215 9.51 25.19 -0.36
C LEU A 215 8.21 25.99 -0.40
N ASP A 216 7.31 25.61 -1.30
CA ASP A 216 5.91 26.04 -1.25
C ASP A 216 5.17 25.20 -0.20
N TRP A 217 5.09 25.76 1.02
CA TRP A 217 4.49 25.07 2.16
C TRP A 217 2.98 24.91 2.03
N ASP A 218 2.29 25.84 1.38
CA ASP A 218 0.84 25.74 1.13
C ASP A 218 0.52 24.53 0.25
N THR A 219 1.25 24.38 -0.84
CA THR A 219 1.13 23.24 -1.74
C THR A 219 1.55 21.95 -1.06
N TRP A 220 2.59 21.96 -0.18
CA TRP A 220 2.98 20.76 0.56
C TRP A 220 1.93 20.32 1.58
N ILE A 221 1.30 21.24 2.31
CA ILE A 221 0.16 20.97 3.20
C ILE A 221 -1.02 20.40 2.41
N GLY A 222 -1.31 20.97 1.25
CA GLY A 222 -2.36 20.48 0.36
C GLY A 222 -3.72 20.38 1.05
N PRO A 223 -4.39 19.20 1.00
CA PRO A 223 -5.72 19.01 1.58
C PRO A 223 -5.75 18.93 3.12
N ALA A 224 -4.60 18.79 3.80
CA ALA A 224 -4.57 18.73 5.25
C ALA A 224 -4.91 20.07 5.90
N ALA A 225 -5.35 20.04 7.16
CA ALA A 225 -5.60 21.27 7.91
C ALA A 225 -4.34 22.14 7.95
N TRP A 226 -4.52 23.45 7.76
CA TRP A 226 -3.40 24.40 7.75
C TRP A 226 -2.67 24.44 9.08
N ARG A 227 -1.34 24.51 8.98
CA ARG A 227 -0.43 24.80 10.09
C ARG A 227 0.87 25.43 9.56
N GLY A 228 1.60 26.11 10.43
CA GLY A 228 2.93 26.64 10.12
C GLY A 228 3.94 25.56 9.75
N PHE A 229 5.03 25.96 9.09
CA PHE A 229 6.10 25.02 8.72
C PHE A 229 6.77 24.45 9.95
N ASN A 230 7.01 23.14 9.91
CA ASN A 230 7.66 22.43 10.99
C ASN A 230 8.66 21.39 10.44
N ARG A 231 9.91 21.45 10.95
CA ARG A 231 10.98 20.52 10.57
C ARG A 231 10.69 19.07 10.99
N GLY A 232 9.83 18.86 11.99
CA GLY A 232 9.37 17.53 12.41
C GLY A 232 8.36 16.90 11.43
N LEU A 233 7.87 17.66 10.43
CA LEU A 233 7.00 17.15 9.37
C LEU A 233 7.77 16.93 8.07
N HIS A 234 8.45 17.94 7.57
CA HIS A 234 9.16 17.90 6.29
C HIS A 234 10.68 17.75 6.50
N PRO A 235 11.40 16.91 5.72
CA PRO A 235 10.88 16.16 4.55
C PRO A 235 10.29 14.78 4.86
N VAL A 236 10.51 14.17 6.01
CA VAL A 236 10.20 12.74 6.26
C VAL A 236 9.34 12.51 7.50
N GLY A 237 9.45 13.35 8.52
CA GLY A 237 8.82 13.14 9.83
C GLY A 237 7.28 13.07 9.81
N TRP A 238 6.64 13.50 8.74
CA TRP A 238 5.18 13.50 8.56
C TRP A 238 4.52 12.14 8.76
N TYR A 239 5.24 11.03 8.55
CA TYR A 239 4.71 9.67 8.80
C TYR A 239 4.14 9.48 10.20
N SER A 240 4.74 10.16 11.18
CA SER A 240 4.40 10.02 12.60
C SER A 240 3.19 10.85 13.05
N TRP A 241 2.65 11.71 12.19
CA TRP A 241 1.66 12.72 12.60
C TRP A 241 0.32 12.52 11.91
N ARG A 242 -0.75 12.61 12.70
CA ARG A 242 -2.13 12.63 12.21
C ARG A 242 -2.33 13.81 11.25
N GLY A 243 -3.17 13.64 10.25
CA GLY A 243 -3.34 14.61 9.18
C GLY A 243 -2.39 14.43 7.99
N PHE A 244 -1.24 13.75 8.18
CA PHE A 244 -0.21 13.56 7.14
C PHE A 244 0.13 12.09 6.86
N GLY A 245 0.50 11.34 7.87
CA GLY A 245 0.75 9.88 7.80
C GLY A 245 -0.48 9.09 8.20
N SER A 246 -0.44 7.77 7.98
CA SER A 246 -1.54 6.83 8.20
C SER A 246 -1.17 5.75 9.23
N ALA A 247 -0.55 6.12 10.34
CA ALA A 247 -0.03 5.22 11.37
C ALA A 247 0.99 4.18 10.84
N THR A 248 1.45 3.30 11.70
CA THR A 248 2.35 2.20 11.29
C THR A 248 1.64 1.23 10.37
N ILE A 249 0.38 0.93 10.64
CA ILE A 249 -0.41 0.04 9.78
C ILE A 249 -0.59 0.60 8.36
N GLY A 250 -0.84 1.91 8.18
CA GLY A 250 -0.92 2.53 6.85
C GLY A 250 0.38 2.43 6.07
N ASN A 251 1.52 2.55 6.77
CA ASN A 251 2.84 2.43 6.16
C ASN A 251 3.20 0.99 5.78
N MET A 252 2.91 0.00 6.64
CA MET A 252 3.38 -1.38 6.51
C MET A 252 2.28 -2.38 6.16
N GLY A 253 1.03 -2.10 6.52
CA GLY A 253 -0.09 -3.03 6.35
C GLY A 253 -0.31 -3.45 4.91
N ASN A 254 -0.24 -2.50 3.97
CA ASN A 254 -0.37 -2.82 2.54
C ASN A 254 0.70 -3.79 2.00
N HIS A 255 1.84 -3.92 2.67
CA HIS A 255 2.88 -4.89 2.29
C HIS A 255 2.66 -6.25 2.95
N ILE A 256 2.30 -6.24 4.25
CA ILE A 256 2.26 -7.43 5.08
C ILE A 256 0.92 -8.17 4.94
N ILE A 257 -0.19 -7.42 4.85
CA ILE A 257 -1.53 -7.99 4.71
C ILE A 257 -1.79 -8.44 3.26
N ASP A 258 -1.16 -7.82 2.25
CA ASP A 258 -1.36 -8.12 0.84
C ASP A 258 -1.30 -9.62 0.48
N PRO A 259 -0.21 -10.38 0.78
CA PRO A 259 -0.15 -11.79 0.45
C PRO A 259 -1.21 -12.63 1.20
N VAL A 260 -1.58 -12.24 2.41
CA VAL A 260 -2.65 -12.88 3.21
C VAL A 260 -4.02 -12.61 2.58
N PHE A 261 -4.30 -11.34 2.27
CA PHE A 261 -5.53 -10.91 1.60
C PHE A 261 -5.77 -11.70 0.30
N TRP A 262 -4.72 -11.84 -0.50
CA TRP A 262 -4.79 -12.58 -1.77
C TRP A 262 -5.00 -14.07 -1.56
N ALA A 263 -4.16 -14.70 -0.74
CA ALA A 263 -4.20 -16.15 -0.51
C ALA A 263 -5.53 -16.61 0.09
N LEU A 264 -6.10 -15.84 1.02
CA LEU A 264 -7.35 -16.18 1.71
C LEU A 264 -8.59 -15.56 1.06
N LYS A 265 -8.44 -14.77 -0.03
CA LYS A 265 -9.55 -14.09 -0.71
C LYS A 265 -10.43 -13.33 0.29
N LEU A 266 -9.81 -12.54 1.17
CA LEU A 266 -10.48 -12.01 2.37
C LEU A 266 -11.72 -11.16 2.07
N GLY A 267 -11.64 -10.26 1.08
CA GLY A 267 -12.74 -9.33 0.80
C GLY A 267 -12.95 -8.33 1.95
N SER A 268 -14.18 -7.91 2.16
CA SER A 268 -14.56 -6.98 3.21
C SER A 268 -14.67 -7.66 4.58
N PRO A 269 -14.13 -7.09 5.67
CA PRO A 269 -14.36 -7.60 7.01
C PRO A 269 -15.80 -7.33 7.49
N GLU A 270 -16.25 -8.05 8.51
CA GLU A 270 -17.49 -7.78 9.25
C GLU A 270 -17.28 -6.75 10.35
N SER A 271 -16.07 -6.67 10.88
CA SER A 271 -15.72 -5.74 11.96
C SER A 271 -14.25 -5.48 12.05
N VAL A 272 -13.91 -4.37 12.71
CA VAL A 272 -12.54 -4.00 13.13
C VAL A 272 -12.57 -3.54 14.59
N GLN A 273 -11.49 -3.80 15.32
CA GLN A 273 -11.34 -3.40 16.72
C GLN A 273 -9.88 -3.06 17.03
N LEU A 274 -9.63 -1.95 17.71
CA LEU A 274 -8.36 -1.67 18.37
C LEU A 274 -8.35 -2.39 19.73
N ALA A 275 -7.73 -3.57 19.79
CA ALA A 275 -7.83 -4.44 20.98
C ALA A 275 -6.86 -4.06 22.10
N ASP A 276 -5.69 -3.52 21.77
CA ASP A 276 -4.70 -2.97 22.71
C ASP A 276 -3.89 -1.88 22.03
N PHE A 277 -3.44 -0.87 22.78
CA PHE A 277 -2.65 0.21 22.22
C PHE A 277 -1.83 0.95 23.31
N ARG A 278 -0.78 1.62 22.85
CA ARG A 278 -0.06 2.64 23.61
C ARG A 278 -0.05 3.93 22.81
N SER A 279 -0.66 4.98 23.32
CA SER A 279 -0.72 6.27 22.66
C SER A 279 0.66 6.90 22.50
N GLY A 280 0.87 7.62 21.42
CA GLY A 280 1.96 8.57 21.24
C GLY A 280 1.65 9.94 21.86
N ALA A 281 2.50 10.93 21.57
CA ALA A 281 2.26 12.32 21.91
C ALA A 281 1.01 12.86 21.26
N GLU A 282 0.51 14.00 21.74
CA GLU A 282 -0.63 14.70 21.16
C GLU A 282 -0.39 14.95 19.64
N GLY A 283 -1.38 14.61 18.83
CA GLY A 283 -1.29 14.69 17.37
C GLY A 283 -0.45 13.61 16.68
N SER A 284 0.26 12.77 17.46
CA SER A 284 0.99 11.61 16.92
C SER A 284 0.09 10.37 16.83
N TRP A 285 0.58 9.34 16.13
CA TRP A 285 -0.03 8.01 16.10
C TRP A 285 0.32 7.18 17.33
N GLY A 286 -0.22 5.97 17.42
CA GLY A 286 0.12 5.00 18.48
C GLY A 286 1.58 4.53 18.39
N LEU A 287 2.20 4.37 19.56
CA LEU A 287 3.54 3.79 19.71
C LEU A 287 3.52 2.28 19.58
N ARG A 288 2.36 1.69 19.82
CA ARG A 288 2.07 0.27 19.74
C ARG A 288 0.58 0.09 19.53
N ASP A 289 0.22 -0.74 18.55
CA ASP A 289 -1.18 -1.06 18.28
C ASP A 289 -1.36 -2.58 18.14
N HIS A 290 -2.52 -3.08 18.59
CA HIS A 290 -3.05 -4.40 18.31
C HIS A 290 -4.46 -4.23 17.73
N ILE A 291 -4.64 -4.58 16.45
CA ILE A 291 -5.90 -4.42 15.73
C ILE A 291 -6.39 -5.81 15.31
N VAL A 292 -7.70 -6.03 15.41
CA VAL A 292 -8.34 -7.29 15.06
C VAL A 292 -9.44 -7.04 14.04
N TRP A 293 -9.44 -7.82 12.95
CA TRP A 293 -10.55 -7.88 11.99
C TRP A 293 -11.17 -9.27 12.02
N LYS A 294 -12.48 -9.32 11.82
CA LYS A 294 -13.21 -10.56 11.59
C LYS A 294 -13.74 -10.57 10.17
N PHE A 295 -13.44 -11.65 9.47
CA PHE A 295 -13.90 -11.87 8.10
C PHE A 295 -14.90 -13.01 8.05
N PRO A 296 -16.00 -12.87 7.28
CA PRO A 296 -17.02 -13.90 7.15
C PRO A 296 -16.49 -15.14 6.42
N LYS A 297 -17.31 -16.18 6.40
CA LYS A 297 -17.11 -17.32 5.50
C LYS A 297 -17.14 -16.83 4.04
N ARG A 298 -16.22 -17.34 3.20
CA ARG A 298 -16.06 -16.96 1.79
C ARG A 298 -16.10 -18.21 0.91
N GLY A 299 -17.30 -18.55 0.39
CA GLY A 299 -17.50 -19.83 -0.31
C GLY A 299 -17.17 -21.01 0.61
N ASP A 300 -16.16 -21.83 0.21
CA ASP A 300 -15.68 -22.98 1.00
C ASP A 300 -14.59 -22.60 2.01
N LEU A 301 -14.11 -21.34 2.03
CA LEU A 301 -13.12 -20.87 2.98
C LEU A 301 -13.76 -20.48 4.31
N ALA A 302 -13.19 -20.95 5.42
CA ALA A 302 -13.65 -20.68 6.78
C ALA A 302 -13.63 -19.18 7.12
N PRO A 303 -14.41 -18.72 8.11
CA PRO A 303 -14.23 -17.39 8.71
C PRO A 303 -12.80 -17.24 9.21
N VAL A 304 -12.26 -16.00 9.17
CA VAL A 304 -10.90 -15.70 9.61
C VAL A 304 -10.90 -14.58 10.63
N GLU A 305 -10.17 -14.76 11.70
CA GLU A 305 -9.77 -13.68 12.59
C GLU A 305 -8.32 -13.28 12.25
N MET A 306 -8.12 -12.01 11.88
CA MET A 306 -6.81 -11.47 11.52
C MET A 306 -6.38 -10.43 12.55
N HIS A 307 -5.16 -10.61 13.05
CA HIS A 307 -4.53 -9.74 14.02
C HIS A 307 -3.37 -8.98 13.37
N TRP A 308 -3.27 -7.71 13.71
CA TRP A 308 -2.13 -6.85 13.41
C TRP A 308 -1.48 -6.40 14.70
N TYR A 309 -0.16 -6.53 14.77
CA TYR A 309 0.65 -6.02 15.86
C TYR A 309 1.74 -5.12 15.29
N ASP A 310 1.93 -3.96 15.89
CA ASP A 310 3.07 -3.11 15.57
C ASP A 310 3.67 -2.47 16.81
N GLY A 311 4.80 -1.78 16.62
CA GLY A 311 5.44 -1.01 17.66
C GLY A 311 6.31 -1.84 18.59
N LEU A 312 6.63 -1.22 19.73
CA LEU A 312 7.60 -1.73 20.70
C LEU A 312 7.00 -1.92 22.08
N LYS A 313 7.56 -2.90 22.82
CA LYS A 313 7.38 -3.03 24.26
C LYS A 313 8.34 -2.07 24.96
N GLY A 314 7.85 -1.28 25.90
CA GLY A 314 8.67 -0.32 26.66
C GLY A 314 8.88 1.01 25.92
N ASP A 315 9.86 1.77 26.38
CA ASP A 315 10.13 3.12 25.89
C ASP A 315 10.91 3.08 24.57
N LEU A 316 10.64 4.07 23.72
CA LEU A 316 11.40 4.28 22.50
C LEU A 316 12.74 4.91 22.84
N HIS A 317 13.81 4.17 22.71
CA HIS A 317 15.14 4.74 22.69
C HIS A 317 15.50 5.11 21.25
N TRP A 318 15.15 6.33 20.87
CA TRP A 318 15.57 6.91 19.59
C TRP A 318 17.04 7.31 19.70
N ASP A 319 17.89 6.64 18.98
CA ASP A 319 19.24 7.13 18.72
C ASP A 319 19.20 8.03 17.49
N ASP A 320 18.97 9.33 17.72
CA ASP A 320 18.97 10.33 16.66
C ASP A 320 20.33 10.45 15.95
N SER A 321 21.41 9.92 16.55
CA SER A 321 22.77 9.93 15.98
C SER A 321 22.89 8.96 14.78
N THR A 322 22.00 7.98 14.66
CA THR A 322 22.00 6.99 13.57
C THR A 322 21.05 7.34 12.42
N TRP A 323 20.29 8.45 12.55
CA TRP A 323 19.36 8.87 11.52
C TRP A 323 20.08 9.53 10.35
N THR A 324 20.18 8.84 9.24
CA THR A 324 20.57 9.39 7.94
C THR A 324 19.39 9.33 6.98
N PRO A 325 19.09 10.40 6.22
CA PRO A 325 18.06 10.36 5.18
C PRO A 325 18.25 9.16 4.25
N GLY A 326 17.23 8.32 4.13
CA GLY A 326 17.25 7.11 3.28
C GLY A 326 17.70 5.82 3.97
N THR A 327 18.12 5.85 5.23
CA THR A 327 18.48 4.64 5.98
C THR A 327 17.55 4.40 7.16
N TYR A 328 16.42 3.74 6.93
CA TYR A 328 15.56 3.24 8.02
C TYR A 328 16.17 1.96 8.64
N LYS A 329 17.33 2.09 9.27
CA LYS A 329 17.93 0.99 10.02
C LYS A 329 17.53 1.08 11.49
N TYR A 330 16.28 0.72 11.78
CA TYR A 330 15.92 0.35 13.15
C TYR A 330 16.21 -1.14 13.31
N ILE A 331 17.29 -1.49 13.95
CA ILE A 331 17.48 -2.85 14.47
C ILE A 331 16.91 -2.87 15.87
N VAL A 332 15.60 -3.16 15.97
CA VAL A 332 14.97 -3.39 17.26
C VAL A 332 15.31 -4.80 17.69
N LYS A 333 15.90 -4.93 18.89
CA LYS A 333 16.12 -6.25 19.49
C LYS A 333 14.77 -6.96 19.67
N LYS A 334 14.75 -8.28 19.41
CA LYS A 334 13.53 -9.09 19.43
C LYS A 334 12.72 -8.97 20.73
N GLU A 335 13.39 -8.86 21.88
CA GLU A 335 12.77 -8.67 23.19
C GLU A 335 12.00 -7.37 23.35
N HIS A 336 12.31 -6.36 22.54
CA HIS A 336 11.62 -5.06 22.53
C HIS A 336 10.50 -4.96 21.48
N GLN A 337 10.38 -5.94 20.59
CA GLN A 337 9.31 -5.96 19.58
C GLN A 337 7.96 -6.32 20.22
N ASN A 338 6.89 -5.71 19.74
CA ASN A 338 5.52 -6.10 20.09
C ASN A 338 5.08 -7.33 19.27
N LEU A 339 5.79 -8.46 19.48
CA LEU A 339 5.44 -9.71 18.79
C LEU A 339 4.08 -10.23 19.29
N PRO A 340 3.25 -10.77 18.38
CA PRO A 340 2.04 -11.48 18.79
C PRO A 340 2.37 -12.61 19.78
N PRO A 341 1.63 -12.73 20.91
CA PRO A 341 1.84 -13.83 21.86
C PRO A 341 1.78 -15.20 21.21
N LYS A 342 0.93 -15.36 20.19
CA LYS A 342 0.79 -16.59 19.40
C LYS A 342 2.05 -16.96 18.63
N VAL A 343 2.76 -15.97 18.10
CA VAL A 343 4.05 -16.18 17.42
C VAL A 343 5.10 -16.71 18.42
N VAL A 344 5.17 -16.12 19.61
CA VAL A 344 6.08 -16.58 20.68
C VAL A 344 5.76 -18.00 21.13
N GLU A 345 4.49 -18.36 21.28
CA GLU A 345 4.03 -19.73 21.55
C GLU A 345 4.49 -20.72 20.49
N ILE A 346 4.31 -20.37 19.22
CA ILE A 346 4.69 -21.21 18.07
C ILE A 346 6.21 -21.40 18.03
N GLU A 347 6.99 -20.32 18.21
CA GLU A 347 8.45 -20.42 18.24
C GLU A 347 8.92 -21.40 19.34
N LYS A 348 8.36 -21.28 20.54
CA LYS A 348 8.67 -22.17 21.67
C LYS A 348 8.25 -23.61 21.39
N LYS A 349 7.03 -23.83 20.86
CA LYS A 349 6.47 -25.16 20.58
C LYS A 349 7.28 -25.94 19.55
N TYR A 350 7.74 -25.26 18.50
CA TYR A 350 8.39 -25.90 17.37
C TYR A 350 9.92 -25.71 17.36
N GLY A 351 10.48 -24.95 18.32
CA GLY A 351 11.91 -24.66 18.35
C GLY A 351 12.40 -23.85 17.14
N VAL A 352 11.61 -22.94 16.62
CA VAL A 352 11.89 -22.16 15.40
C VAL A 352 12.01 -20.68 15.70
N ASP A 353 12.78 -19.95 14.90
CA ASP A 353 12.82 -18.49 14.91
C ASP A 353 12.05 -17.95 13.70
N LEU A 354 11.00 -17.15 13.94
CA LEU A 354 10.15 -16.53 12.94
C LEU A 354 10.52 -15.06 12.67
N GLY A 355 11.65 -14.57 13.16
CA GLY A 355 12.06 -13.17 13.05
C GLY A 355 12.21 -12.61 11.64
N ARG A 356 12.25 -13.46 10.60
CA ARG A 356 12.22 -13.05 9.18
C ARG A 356 10.81 -13.03 8.58
N CYS A 357 9.81 -13.51 9.31
CA CYS A 357 8.41 -13.48 8.90
C CYS A 357 7.76 -12.18 9.35
N ALA A 358 6.68 -11.81 8.67
CA ALA A 358 5.84 -10.68 9.04
C ALA A 358 4.35 -11.07 9.13
N ALA A 359 4.00 -12.25 8.60
CA ALA A 359 2.68 -12.83 8.80
C ALA A 359 2.76 -14.36 8.92
N ILE A 360 1.85 -14.93 9.71
CA ILE A 360 1.58 -16.36 9.79
C ILE A 360 0.10 -16.64 9.55
N LEU A 361 -0.16 -17.71 8.80
CA LEU A 361 -1.49 -18.24 8.52
C LEU A 361 -1.60 -19.60 9.25
N ILE A 362 -2.48 -19.70 10.23
CA ILE A 362 -2.67 -20.90 11.05
C ILE A 362 -3.82 -21.72 10.47
N GLY A 363 -3.48 -22.87 9.92
CA GLY A 363 -4.43 -23.81 9.36
C GLY A 363 -4.51 -25.12 10.16
N GLU A 364 -5.48 -25.96 9.84
CA GLU A 364 -5.77 -27.24 10.51
C GLU A 364 -4.58 -28.22 10.47
N LYS A 365 -3.76 -28.17 9.41
CA LYS A 365 -2.67 -29.14 9.15
C LYS A 365 -1.28 -28.55 9.38
N GLY A 366 -1.17 -27.26 9.71
CA GLY A 366 0.09 -26.58 9.93
C GLY A 366 0.03 -25.08 9.64
N ILE A 367 1.18 -24.44 9.59
CA ILE A 367 1.31 -22.99 9.52
C ILE A 367 2.17 -22.62 8.31
N LEU A 368 1.72 -21.57 7.58
CA LEU A 368 2.52 -20.90 6.56
C LEU A 368 2.96 -19.54 7.07
N CYS A 369 4.23 -19.23 6.85
CA CYS A 369 4.82 -17.95 7.24
C CYS A 369 5.32 -17.23 5.99
N ILE A 370 5.13 -15.90 5.93
CA ILE A 370 5.55 -15.06 4.79
C ILE A 370 6.37 -13.86 5.28
N SER A 371 7.41 -13.48 4.52
CA SER A 371 8.22 -12.29 4.81
C SER A 371 7.47 -10.99 4.47
N VAL A 372 7.99 -9.85 4.96
CA VAL A 372 7.37 -8.50 4.85
C VAL A 372 6.90 -8.17 3.44
N PHE A 373 7.73 -8.45 2.43
CA PHE A 373 7.44 -8.12 1.03
C PHE A 373 7.14 -9.37 0.18
N GLY A 374 6.77 -10.50 0.81
CA GLY A 374 6.40 -11.69 0.07
C GLY A 374 7.55 -12.34 -0.74
N GLU A 375 8.82 -12.17 -0.31
CA GLU A 375 9.95 -12.80 -1.00
C GLU A 375 10.10 -14.26 -0.64
N SER A 376 9.87 -14.62 0.61
CA SER A 376 10.10 -15.97 1.14
C SER A 376 8.89 -16.54 1.85
N LEU A 377 8.70 -17.85 1.68
CA LEU A 377 7.65 -18.65 2.32
C LEU A 377 8.31 -19.74 3.18
N ARG A 378 7.83 -19.92 4.40
CA ARG A 378 8.26 -20.97 5.32
C ARG A 378 7.07 -21.79 5.82
N PHE A 379 7.29 -23.06 6.10
CA PHE A 379 6.33 -23.99 6.71
C PHE A 379 6.70 -24.24 8.18
N VAL A 380 5.68 -24.37 9.03
CA VAL A 380 5.88 -24.77 10.43
C VAL A 380 4.89 -25.87 10.78
N PRO A 381 5.38 -27.05 11.25
CA PRO A 381 6.80 -27.42 11.37
C PRO A 381 7.48 -27.55 9.99
N ASP A 382 8.82 -27.47 9.96
CA ASP A 382 9.58 -27.55 8.70
C ASP A 382 9.35 -28.90 7.96
N SER A 383 9.03 -29.97 8.69
CA SER A 383 8.66 -31.26 8.13
C SER A 383 7.42 -31.22 7.23
N LEU A 384 6.54 -30.26 7.43
CA LEU A 384 5.34 -30.09 6.59
C LEU A 384 5.72 -29.80 5.14
N ARG A 385 6.83 -29.10 4.90
CA ARG A 385 7.30 -28.80 3.55
C ARG A 385 7.58 -30.06 2.72
N SER A 386 8.14 -31.10 3.36
CA SER A 386 8.42 -32.37 2.70
C SER A 386 7.17 -33.22 2.50
N ALA A 387 6.17 -33.05 3.36
CA ALA A 387 4.89 -33.76 3.29
C ALA A 387 3.93 -33.16 2.24
N VAL A 388 4.12 -31.90 1.86
CA VAL A 388 3.27 -31.21 0.91
C VAL A 388 4.00 -30.98 -0.42
N PRO A 389 3.59 -31.69 -1.50
CA PRO A 389 4.22 -31.51 -2.80
C PRO A 389 3.99 -30.05 -3.30
N PRO A 390 5.00 -29.45 -3.96
CA PRO A 390 4.85 -28.12 -4.52
C PRO A 390 3.69 -28.05 -5.52
N PRO A 391 2.68 -27.20 -5.31
CA PRO A 391 1.60 -27.06 -6.27
C PRO A 391 2.11 -26.46 -7.59
N PRO A 392 1.39 -26.66 -8.70
CA PRO A 392 1.71 -26.02 -9.98
C PRO A 392 1.75 -24.49 -9.84
N LYS A 393 2.59 -23.83 -10.64
CA LYS A 393 2.63 -22.37 -10.77
C LYS A 393 1.48 -21.92 -11.65
N THR A 394 0.35 -21.59 -11.04
CA THR A 394 -0.90 -21.20 -11.74
C THR A 394 -1.04 -19.70 -11.92
N ILE A 395 -0.41 -18.90 -11.07
CA ILE A 395 -0.46 -17.44 -11.13
C ILE A 395 0.67 -16.94 -12.03
N PRO A 396 0.40 -16.04 -13.00
CA PRO A 396 1.44 -15.45 -13.84
C PRO A 396 2.53 -14.74 -13.02
N ARG A 397 3.79 -14.95 -13.38
CA ARG A 397 4.95 -14.30 -12.74
C ARG A 397 5.24 -12.97 -13.42
N ILE A 398 5.50 -11.95 -12.60
CA ILE A 398 5.84 -10.63 -13.10
C ILE A 398 7.31 -10.65 -13.58
N ARG A 399 7.52 -10.19 -14.81
CA ARG A 399 8.86 -10.05 -15.39
C ARG A 399 9.34 -8.61 -15.20
N GLY A 400 10.44 -8.43 -14.49
CA GLY A 400 10.98 -7.11 -14.14
C GLY A 400 10.37 -6.54 -12.85
N SER A 401 10.48 -5.24 -12.67
CA SER A 401 9.99 -4.58 -11.46
C SER A 401 8.47 -4.39 -11.48
N HIS A 402 7.93 -4.05 -10.31
CA HIS A 402 6.52 -3.70 -10.15
C HIS A 402 6.11 -2.51 -11.02
N GLN A 403 7.00 -1.51 -11.18
CA GLN A 403 6.80 -0.37 -12.06
C GLN A 403 6.78 -0.76 -13.54
N VAL A 404 7.60 -1.74 -13.93
CA VAL A 404 7.60 -2.28 -15.30
C VAL A 404 6.29 -2.99 -15.62
N ASP A 405 5.70 -3.69 -14.66
CA ASP A 405 4.37 -4.30 -14.81
C ASP A 405 3.29 -3.26 -15.13
N PHE A 406 3.28 -2.14 -14.40
CA PHE A 406 2.40 -1.01 -14.67
C PHE A 406 2.60 -0.42 -16.07
N MET A 407 3.85 -0.13 -16.45
CA MET A 407 4.15 0.45 -17.76
C MET A 407 3.74 -0.49 -18.91
N ARG A 408 3.93 -1.81 -18.75
CA ARG A 408 3.41 -2.79 -19.73
C ARG A 408 1.90 -2.74 -19.87
N ALA A 409 1.18 -2.62 -18.76
CA ALA A 409 -0.28 -2.49 -18.78
C ALA A 409 -0.69 -1.21 -19.51
N CYS A 410 -0.01 -0.09 -19.29
CA CYS A 410 -0.25 1.17 -20.01
C CYS A 410 0.00 1.06 -21.52
N LEU A 411 0.94 0.21 -21.94
CA LEU A 411 1.25 -0.06 -23.36
C LEU A 411 0.33 -1.14 -23.97
N GLY A 412 -0.80 -1.45 -23.35
CA GLY A 412 -1.79 -2.40 -23.88
C GLY A 412 -1.53 -3.88 -23.51
N GLY A 413 -0.62 -4.15 -22.57
CA GLY A 413 -0.41 -5.48 -22.00
C GLY A 413 -1.54 -5.93 -21.08
N SER A 414 -1.30 -7.04 -20.36
CA SER A 414 -2.23 -7.50 -19.32
C SER A 414 -2.42 -6.44 -18.22
N ALA A 415 -3.56 -6.46 -17.55
CA ALA A 415 -3.83 -5.57 -16.43
C ALA A 415 -2.71 -5.66 -15.39
N ALA A 416 -2.32 -4.50 -14.83
CA ALA A 416 -1.32 -4.42 -13.79
C ALA A 416 -1.73 -5.26 -12.58
N CYS A 417 -0.78 -6.00 -11.99
CA CYS A 417 -1.08 -7.02 -10.99
C CYS A 417 -1.71 -6.47 -9.71
N ALA A 418 -1.39 -5.23 -9.34
CA ALA A 418 -1.92 -4.54 -8.17
C ALA A 418 -2.78 -3.32 -8.60
N ASN A 419 -3.63 -3.50 -9.64
CA ASN A 419 -4.56 -2.47 -10.07
C ASN A 419 -5.56 -2.10 -8.96
N PHE A 420 -6.29 -1.01 -9.11
CA PHE A 420 -7.16 -0.50 -8.06
C PHE A 420 -8.36 -1.39 -7.75
N ASP A 421 -8.82 -2.23 -8.68
CA ASP A 421 -9.88 -3.20 -8.39
C ASP A 421 -9.43 -4.24 -7.34
N TYR A 422 -8.14 -4.59 -7.34
CA TYR A 422 -7.52 -5.41 -6.32
C TYR A 422 -7.09 -4.61 -5.08
N SER A 423 -6.45 -3.46 -5.30
CA SER A 423 -5.75 -2.74 -4.25
C SER A 423 -6.66 -1.91 -3.35
N GLN A 424 -7.81 -1.42 -3.87
CA GLN A 424 -8.73 -0.63 -3.05
C GLN A 424 -9.33 -1.44 -1.91
N PRO A 425 -9.87 -2.66 -2.11
CA PRO A 425 -10.37 -3.47 -0.99
C PRO A 425 -9.30 -3.82 0.04
N LEU A 426 -8.06 -4.09 -0.37
CA LEU A 426 -6.92 -4.28 0.53
C LEU A 426 -6.62 -3.00 1.32
N ASN A 427 -6.52 -1.87 0.64
CA ASN A 427 -6.25 -0.58 1.27
C ASN A 427 -7.38 -0.17 2.24
N GLU A 428 -8.63 -0.54 1.93
CA GLU A 428 -9.77 -0.32 2.83
C GLU A 428 -9.62 -1.06 4.16
N ILE A 429 -9.18 -2.32 4.16
CA ILE A 429 -8.90 -3.08 5.40
C ILE A 429 -7.86 -2.34 6.24
N VAL A 430 -6.79 -1.86 5.62
CA VAL A 430 -5.73 -1.08 6.29
C VAL A 430 -6.27 0.22 6.88
N LEU A 431 -7.07 0.96 6.10
CA LEU A 431 -7.67 2.23 6.53
C LEU A 431 -8.77 2.06 7.58
N LEU A 432 -9.47 0.93 7.62
CA LEU A 432 -10.35 0.59 8.73
C LEU A 432 -9.58 0.40 10.03
N GLY A 433 -8.37 -0.17 9.96
CA GLY A 433 -7.45 -0.20 11.11
C GLY A 433 -7.04 1.20 11.57
N VAL A 434 -6.73 2.10 10.63
CA VAL A 434 -6.46 3.52 10.96
C VAL A 434 -7.68 4.18 11.60
N ALA A 435 -8.90 3.94 11.09
CA ALA A 435 -10.14 4.47 11.66
C ALA A 435 -10.40 3.95 13.08
N ALA A 436 -10.06 2.68 13.37
CA ALA A 436 -10.16 2.12 14.72
C ALA A 436 -9.16 2.76 15.69
N ILE A 437 -7.93 3.08 15.24
CA ILE A 437 -6.95 3.85 16.02
C ILE A 437 -7.45 5.28 16.28
N GLU A 438 -8.07 5.92 15.29
CA GLU A 438 -8.64 7.28 15.43
C GLU A 438 -9.81 7.30 16.41
N GLU A 439 -10.65 6.27 16.39
CA GLU A 439 -11.77 6.11 17.32
C GLU A 439 -11.25 5.91 18.76
N GLY A 440 -10.25 5.06 18.95
CA GLY A 440 -9.39 5.00 20.15
C GLY A 440 -10.01 4.43 21.42
N SER A 441 -11.31 4.03 21.42
CA SER A 441 -11.96 3.52 22.66
C SER A 441 -11.77 2.03 22.89
N GLY A 442 -11.24 1.30 21.90
CA GLY A 442 -11.07 -0.15 21.96
C GLY A 442 -12.35 -0.95 21.71
N LYS A 443 -13.46 -0.31 21.39
CA LYS A 443 -14.71 -1.01 21.04
C LYS A 443 -14.64 -1.65 19.65
N ARG A 444 -15.43 -2.70 19.47
CA ARG A 444 -15.65 -3.31 18.17
C ARG A 444 -16.51 -2.39 17.30
N LEU A 445 -16.06 -2.15 16.07
CA LEU A 445 -16.77 -1.40 15.04
C LEU A 445 -17.26 -2.37 13.97
N ASP A 446 -18.58 -2.59 13.88
CA ASP A 446 -19.17 -3.43 12.84
C ASP A 446 -19.25 -2.69 11.51
N TRP A 447 -18.78 -3.35 10.43
CA TRP A 447 -18.59 -2.75 9.12
C TRP A 447 -19.50 -3.33 8.06
N ASP A 448 -20.17 -2.47 7.30
CA ASP A 448 -20.86 -2.85 6.07
C ASP A 448 -20.04 -2.40 4.83
N GLY A 449 -19.33 -3.32 4.22
CA GLY A 449 -18.53 -3.06 3.04
C GLY A 449 -19.33 -2.61 1.81
N LYS A 450 -20.63 -2.88 1.74
CA LYS A 450 -21.48 -2.43 0.62
C LYS A 450 -21.78 -0.95 0.73
N THR A 451 -22.20 -0.49 1.90
CA THR A 451 -22.51 0.92 2.14
C THR A 451 -21.27 1.74 2.45
N GLY A 452 -20.17 1.10 2.89
CA GLY A 452 -18.95 1.76 3.30
C GLY A 452 -19.13 2.54 4.61
N ARG A 453 -19.85 1.95 5.58
CA ARG A 453 -20.17 2.59 6.85
C ARG A 453 -20.08 1.62 8.02
N PHE A 454 -19.72 2.15 9.19
CA PHE A 454 -19.92 1.47 10.45
C PHE A 454 -21.43 1.49 10.79
N THR A 455 -21.99 0.31 11.12
CA THR A 455 -23.45 0.14 11.23
C THR A 455 -24.00 0.47 12.59
N HIS A 456 -23.30 0.13 13.67
CA HIS A 456 -23.77 0.31 15.05
C HIS A 456 -23.12 1.49 15.77
N ASP A 457 -22.23 2.21 15.08
CA ASP A 457 -21.57 3.40 15.61
C ASP A 457 -21.49 4.50 14.53
N ALA A 458 -22.57 5.25 14.42
CA ALA A 458 -22.62 6.35 13.46
C ALA A 458 -21.54 7.43 13.71
N ALA A 459 -21.13 7.62 14.97
CA ALA A 459 -20.10 8.59 15.32
C ALA A 459 -18.73 8.21 14.80
N ALA A 460 -18.42 6.90 14.69
CA ALA A 460 -17.16 6.41 14.14
C ALA A 460 -17.02 6.69 12.63
N ASN A 461 -18.13 6.92 11.91
CA ASN A 461 -18.10 7.21 10.48
C ASN A 461 -17.34 8.50 10.13
N LYS A 462 -17.16 9.44 11.08
CA LYS A 462 -16.33 10.63 10.88
C LYS A 462 -14.86 10.31 10.56
N PHE A 463 -14.37 9.12 10.97
CA PHE A 463 -12.99 8.68 10.71
C PHE A 463 -12.79 8.03 9.33
N LEU A 464 -13.88 7.85 8.57
CA LEU A 464 -13.81 7.32 7.21
C LEU A 464 -13.49 8.36 6.15
N SER A 465 -13.54 9.64 6.52
CA SER A 465 -13.26 10.78 5.67
C SER A 465 -12.53 11.87 6.46
N ARG A 466 -12.12 12.92 5.76
CA ARG A 466 -11.60 14.14 6.39
C ARG A 466 -12.13 15.35 5.67
N PRO A 467 -12.28 16.51 6.36
CA PRO A 467 -12.48 17.78 5.68
C PRO A 467 -11.19 18.14 4.91
N ASN A 468 -11.34 18.56 3.65
CA ASN A 468 -10.24 19.10 2.87
C ASN A 468 -10.28 20.64 2.95
N ARG A 469 -9.11 21.27 2.89
CA ARG A 469 -9.04 22.74 2.73
C ARG A 469 -9.72 23.17 1.43
N GLU A 470 -10.21 24.41 1.41
CA GLU A 470 -10.79 25.04 0.20
C GLU A 470 -9.79 24.97 -0.97
N GLY A 471 -10.28 24.57 -2.15
CA GLY A 471 -9.47 24.36 -3.35
C GLY A 471 -8.64 23.06 -3.38
N TRP A 472 -8.75 22.20 -2.36
CA TRP A 472 -8.01 20.92 -2.26
C TRP A 472 -8.95 19.69 -2.18
N GLY A 473 -10.23 19.85 -2.45
CA GLY A 473 -11.19 18.74 -2.47
C GLY A 473 -11.11 17.88 -3.72
N LEU A 474 -11.69 16.68 -3.63
CA LEU A 474 -11.82 15.75 -4.77
C LEU A 474 -13.06 16.03 -5.64
N SER A 475 -13.80 17.10 -5.36
CA SER A 475 -15.01 17.52 -6.08
C SER A 475 -14.71 18.01 -7.50
#